data_46358e8ca3dc966257dc196054582fee
#
_entry.id   46358e8ca3dc966257dc196054582fee
#
_cell.length_a   1.000
_cell.length_b   1.000
_cell.length_c   1.000
_cell.angle_alpha   90.00
_cell.angle_beta   90.00
_cell.angle_gamma   90.00
#
_symmetry.space_group_name_H-M   'P 1'
#
loop_
_entity.id
_entity.type
_entity.pdbx_description
1 polymer ?
#
loop_
_entity_poly.entity_id
_entity_poly.type
_entity_poly.pdbx_seq_one_letter_code
_entity_poly.pdbx_strand_id
1 'polypeptide(L)'
;VCSSDLEQIASLVRYHGLPVWLMEKPDSVKKLCEASLRVDTLLLKMLADADIRGRICEDKNELLEALELFEIFCREQDCWKKPREFATDYARFHYFHTEDSYIDYVPHEQFKCEVTMLSGLPGMGKDYYIQSAGIDVPVVSLDVIRRKHKLSPTDKSANGWVVQTAKEEARTYLRKGQEFVWNATNITRQMRAQLIDLFVDYGAKVKIVYLEQPYHIWRQQNKSREYALPESVLDKMLDKLEVPQLAEAHEVVYHVV
;
A
#
# COMPACT_ATOMS: atom_id res chain seq x y z
N VAL A 1 -3.77 -19.24 -7.31
CA VAL A 1 -4.55 -18.11 -6.80
C VAL A 1 -3.73 -16.86 -7.07
N CYS A 2 -4.28 -15.90 -7.78
CA CYS A 2 -3.65 -14.62 -8.07
C CYS A 2 -3.52 -13.82 -6.77
N SER A 3 -2.49 -12.97 -6.62
CA SER A 3 -2.33 -12.13 -5.43
C SER A 3 -3.53 -11.20 -5.21
N SER A 4 -4.16 -10.71 -6.29
CA SER A 4 -5.37 -9.89 -6.22
C SER A 4 -6.56 -10.63 -5.57
N ASP A 5 -6.74 -11.91 -5.88
CA ASP A 5 -7.81 -12.72 -5.29
C ASP A 5 -7.55 -12.98 -3.80
N LEU A 6 -6.28 -13.21 -3.43
CA LEU A 6 -5.87 -13.37 -2.03
C LEU A 6 -6.10 -12.09 -1.23
N GLU A 7 -5.75 -10.93 -1.78
CA GLU A 7 -5.98 -9.64 -1.14
C GLU A 7 -7.48 -9.33 -0.99
N GLN A 8 -8.30 -9.70 -1.96
CA GLN A 8 -9.76 -9.58 -1.85
C GLN A 8 -10.31 -10.48 -0.74
N ILE A 9 -9.89 -11.75 -0.68
CA ILE A 9 -10.30 -12.68 0.37
C ILE A 9 -9.84 -12.19 1.74
N ALA A 10 -8.58 -11.78 1.87
CA ALA A 10 -8.04 -11.25 3.12
C ALA A 10 -8.78 -9.97 3.56
N SER A 11 -9.15 -9.12 2.61
CA SER A 11 -9.92 -7.91 2.87
C SER A 11 -11.36 -8.22 3.29
N LEU A 12 -12.02 -9.21 2.68
CA LEU A 12 -13.34 -9.69 3.12
C LEU A 12 -13.30 -10.14 4.57
N VAL A 13 -12.30 -10.96 4.95
CA VAL A 13 -12.11 -11.41 6.33
C VAL A 13 -11.83 -10.23 7.27
N ARG A 14 -10.98 -9.28 6.86
CA ARG A 14 -10.63 -8.10 7.67
C ARG A 14 -11.82 -7.19 7.93
N TYR A 15 -12.67 -6.98 6.94
CA TYR A 15 -13.79 -6.04 7.00
C TYR A 15 -15.14 -6.71 7.29
N HIS A 16 -15.23 -8.03 7.52
CA HIS A 16 -16.50 -8.74 7.66
C HIS A 16 -17.46 -8.14 8.69
N GLY A 17 -16.95 -7.57 9.77
CA GLY A 17 -17.75 -6.87 10.77
C GLY A 17 -18.11 -5.43 10.44
N LEU A 18 -17.51 -4.84 9.37
CA LEU A 18 -17.74 -3.43 9.04
C LEU A 18 -19.20 -3.14 8.70
N PRO A 19 -19.94 -3.96 7.92
CA PRO A 19 -21.34 -3.67 7.59
C PRO A 19 -22.25 -3.48 8.79
N VAL A 20 -21.97 -4.18 9.87
CA VAL A 20 -22.78 -4.12 11.11
C VAL A 20 -22.43 -2.89 11.95
N TRP A 21 -21.12 -2.58 12.07
CA TRP A 21 -20.62 -1.59 13.02
C TRP A 21 -20.22 -0.26 12.38
N LEU A 22 -20.47 -0.09 11.07
CA LEU A 22 -20.00 1.09 10.33
C LEU A 22 -20.55 2.40 10.90
N MET A 23 -21.85 2.43 11.21
CA MET A 23 -22.52 3.66 11.66
C MET A 23 -22.09 4.10 13.06
N GLU A 24 -21.53 3.19 13.85
CA GLU A 24 -20.98 3.51 15.18
C GLU A 24 -19.53 4.01 15.13
N LYS A 25 -18.89 3.92 13.96
CA LYS A 25 -17.48 4.31 13.81
C LYS A 25 -17.38 5.83 13.62
N PRO A 26 -16.43 6.50 14.27
CA PRO A 26 -16.01 7.83 13.84
C PRO A 26 -15.48 7.72 12.39
N ASP A 27 -15.71 8.74 11.58
CA ASP A 27 -15.31 8.80 10.17
C ASP A 27 -15.86 7.64 9.32
N SER A 28 -17.15 7.27 9.53
CA SER A 28 -17.81 6.16 8.83
C SER A 28 -17.68 6.25 7.30
N VAL A 29 -17.81 7.44 6.72
CA VAL A 29 -17.62 7.68 5.28
C VAL A 29 -16.21 7.31 4.86
N LYS A 30 -15.19 7.80 5.57
CA LYS A 30 -13.77 7.55 5.25
C LYS A 30 -13.43 6.07 5.32
N LYS A 31 -13.96 5.37 6.35
CA LYS A 31 -13.78 3.91 6.51
C LYS A 31 -14.49 3.11 5.44
N LEU A 32 -15.71 3.51 5.07
CA LEU A 32 -16.43 2.87 3.98
C LEU A 32 -15.69 3.03 2.65
N CYS A 33 -15.25 4.24 2.34
CA CYS A 33 -14.49 4.52 1.12
C CYS A 33 -13.17 3.72 1.09
N GLU A 34 -12.44 3.67 2.20
CA GLU A 34 -11.21 2.87 2.29
C GLU A 34 -11.49 1.38 2.06
N ALA A 35 -12.56 0.84 2.64
CA ALA A 35 -12.96 -0.56 2.44
C ALA A 35 -13.35 -0.82 0.98
N SER A 36 -14.11 0.08 0.35
CA SER A 36 -14.54 -0.06 -1.04
C SER A 36 -13.40 -0.09 -2.06
N LEU A 37 -12.25 0.53 -1.73
CA LEU A 37 -11.04 0.45 -2.56
C LEU A 37 -10.35 -0.94 -2.51
N ARG A 38 -10.78 -1.83 -1.62
CA ARG A 38 -10.13 -3.12 -1.35
C ARG A 38 -11.02 -4.31 -1.57
N VAL A 39 -12.32 -4.14 -1.41
CA VAL A 39 -13.28 -5.25 -1.40
C VAL A 39 -14.60 -4.80 -2.02
N ASP A 40 -15.21 -5.70 -2.79
CA ASP A 40 -16.57 -5.50 -3.27
C ASP A 40 -17.55 -5.42 -2.09
N THR A 41 -18.24 -4.30 -1.96
CA THR A 41 -19.17 -4.02 -0.86
C THR A 41 -20.38 -4.96 -0.86
N LEU A 42 -20.79 -5.50 -2.02
CA LEU A 42 -21.83 -6.54 -2.08
C LEU A 42 -21.33 -7.84 -1.46
N LEU A 43 -20.12 -8.29 -1.85
CA LEU A 43 -19.54 -9.52 -1.28
C LEU A 43 -19.35 -9.37 0.24
N LEU A 44 -18.97 -8.17 0.69
CA LEU A 44 -18.82 -7.86 2.10
C LEU A 44 -20.17 -7.94 2.84
N LYS A 45 -21.26 -7.37 2.29
CA LYS A 45 -22.62 -7.51 2.84
C LYS A 45 -23.05 -8.97 2.86
N MET A 46 -22.82 -9.72 1.78
CA MET A 46 -23.17 -11.15 1.71
C MET A 46 -22.45 -11.99 2.76
N LEU A 47 -21.16 -11.73 2.98
CA LEU A 47 -20.38 -12.42 4.02
C LEU A 47 -20.91 -12.13 5.41
N ALA A 48 -21.19 -10.85 5.71
CA ALA A 48 -21.77 -10.43 6.99
C ALA A 48 -23.17 -11.03 7.20
N ASP A 49 -24.03 -11.08 6.17
CA ASP A 49 -25.35 -11.70 6.23
C ASP A 49 -25.26 -13.19 6.54
N ALA A 50 -24.36 -13.91 5.88
CA ALA A 50 -24.13 -15.32 6.13
C ALA A 50 -23.63 -15.59 7.55
N ASP A 51 -22.71 -14.75 8.05
CA ASP A 51 -22.21 -14.85 9.43
C ASP A 51 -23.33 -14.62 10.46
N ILE A 52 -24.16 -13.58 10.30
CA ILE A 52 -25.30 -13.29 11.19
C ILE A 52 -26.32 -14.44 11.17
N ARG A 53 -26.68 -14.95 9.99
CA ARG A 53 -27.65 -16.04 9.87
C ARG A 53 -27.15 -17.34 10.47
N GLY A 54 -25.84 -17.58 10.45
CA GLY A 54 -25.17 -18.72 11.07
C GLY A 54 -25.08 -18.67 12.60
N ARG A 55 -25.32 -17.51 13.21
CA ARG A 55 -25.26 -17.33 14.68
C ARG A 55 -26.63 -17.55 15.34
N ILE A 56 -26.57 -17.95 16.61
CA ILE A 56 -27.71 -17.90 17.53
C ILE A 56 -27.49 -16.72 18.45
N CYS A 57 -28.22 -15.61 18.21
CA CYS A 57 -28.12 -14.38 18.99
C CYS A 57 -29.50 -13.72 19.12
N GLU A 58 -29.70 -12.95 20.19
CA GLU A 58 -30.99 -12.31 20.48
C GLU A 58 -31.19 -11.06 19.59
N ASP A 59 -30.11 -10.37 19.23
CA ASP A 59 -30.07 -9.14 18.46
C ASP A 59 -30.05 -9.34 16.93
N LYS A 60 -30.38 -10.55 16.46
CA LYS A 60 -30.28 -10.94 15.03
C LYS A 60 -31.02 -9.98 14.08
N ASN A 61 -32.21 -9.53 14.46
CA ASN A 61 -33.00 -8.63 13.62
C ASN A 61 -32.33 -7.25 13.50
N GLU A 62 -31.79 -6.70 14.60
CA GLU A 62 -31.08 -5.43 14.63
C GLU A 62 -29.81 -5.49 13.73
N LEU A 63 -29.07 -6.60 13.79
CA LEU A 63 -27.90 -6.82 12.95
C LEU A 63 -28.27 -6.90 11.46
N LEU A 64 -29.40 -7.53 11.11
CA LEU A 64 -29.88 -7.58 9.72
C LEU A 64 -30.34 -6.20 9.23
N GLU A 65 -30.99 -5.39 10.07
CA GLU A 65 -31.35 -3.99 9.76
C GLU A 65 -30.09 -3.16 9.50
N ALA A 66 -29.01 -3.36 10.28
CA ALA A 66 -27.73 -2.68 10.06
C ALA A 66 -27.14 -2.98 8.68
N LEU A 67 -27.32 -4.22 8.15
CA LEU A 67 -26.89 -4.56 6.79
C LEU A 67 -27.68 -3.83 5.70
N GLU A 68 -28.96 -3.59 5.90
CA GLU A 68 -29.75 -2.79 4.95
C GLU A 68 -29.31 -1.33 4.98
N LEU A 69 -29.05 -0.76 6.16
CA LEU A 69 -28.48 0.58 6.29
C LEU A 69 -27.10 0.66 5.66
N PHE A 70 -26.25 -0.35 5.80
CA PHE A 70 -24.94 -0.41 5.13
C PHE A 70 -25.09 -0.34 3.61
N GLU A 71 -26.03 -1.08 3.00
CA GLU A 71 -26.27 -1.01 1.56
C GLU A 71 -26.73 0.38 1.12
N ILE A 72 -27.68 0.97 1.84
CA ILE A 72 -28.17 2.32 1.56
C ILE A 72 -27.01 3.31 1.60
N PHE A 73 -26.19 3.24 2.64
CA PHE A 73 -25.03 4.11 2.82
C PHE A 73 -23.97 3.92 1.72
N CYS A 74 -23.71 2.67 1.29
CA CYS A 74 -22.83 2.41 0.14
C CYS A 74 -23.35 3.04 -1.15
N ARG A 75 -24.67 3.05 -1.37
CA ARG A 75 -25.29 3.70 -2.53
C ARG A 75 -25.21 5.22 -2.46
N GLU A 76 -25.44 5.81 -1.30
CA GLU A 76 -25.30 7.26 -1.07
C GLU A 76 -23.86 7.73 -1.30
N GLN A 77 -22.88 6.90 -0.91
CA GLN A 77 -21.45 7.19 -1.09
C GLN A 77 -20.92 6.72 -2.44
N ASP A 78 -21.77 6.30 -3.39
CA ASP A 78 -21.40 5.83 -4.74
C ASP A 78 -20.32 4.74 -4.74
N CYS A 79 -20.39 3.81 -3.77
CA CYS A 79 -19.44 2.70 -3.64
C CYS A 79 -20.10 1.31 -3.52
N TRP A 80 -21.36 1.18 -3.96
CA TRP A 80 -22.04 -0.11 -4.00
C TRP A 80 -21.60 -0.95 -5.19
N LYS A 81 -21.03 -2.14 -4.95
CA LYS A 81 -20.48 -3.08 -5.95
C LYS A 81 -19.29 -2.55 -6.76
N LYS A 82 -18.73 -1.45 -6.36
CA LYS A 82 -17.58 -0.82 -7.03
C LYS A 82 -16.76 -0.04 -6.01
N PRO A 83 -15.49 0.24 -6.28
CA PRO A 83 -14.73 1.18 -5.47
C PRO A 83 -15.29 2.59 -5.60
N ARG A 84 -15.18 3.39 -4.52
CA ARG A 84 -15.44 4.84 -4.61
C ARG A 84 -14.46 5.46 -5.60
N GLU A 85 -14.98 6.13 -6.59
CA GLU A 85 -14.20 6.90 -7.54
C GLU A 85 -13.92 8.31 -6.98
N PHE A 86 -12.70 8.78 -7.21
CA PHE A 86 -12.26 10.13 -6.89
C PHE A 86 -11.96 10.88 -8.18
N ALA A 87 -12.11 12.21 -8.19
CA ALA A 87 -11.88 13.02 -9.38
C ALA A 87 -10.44 12.89 -9.92
N THR A 88 -9.47 12.77 -9.02
CA THR A 88 -8.07 12.51 -9.35
C THR A 88 -7.44 11.59 -8.28
N ASP A 89 -6.33 10.96 -8.62
CA ASP A 89 -5.52 10.20 -7.67
C ASP A 89 -5.01 11.08 -6.52
N TYR A 90 -4.73 12.36 -6.79
CA TYR A 90 -4.36 13.30 -5.75
C TYR A 90 -5.55 13.66 -4.85
N ALA A 91 -6.77 13.78 -5.38
CA ALA A 91 -7.96 13.98 -4.56
C ALA A 91 -8.17 12.80 -3.59
N ARG A 92 -7.97 11.56 -4.08
CA ARG A 92 -7.99 10.35 -3.24
C ARG A 92 -6.94 10.42 -2.14
N PHE A 93 -5.67 10.68 -2.49
CA PHE A 93 -4.59 10.79 -1.54
C PHE A 93 -4.87 11.88 -0.49
N HIS A 94 -5.23 13.07 -0.91
CA HIS A 94 -5.57 14.20 -0.04
C HIS A 94 -6.70 13.83 0.93
N TYR A 95 -7.77 13.20 0.43
CA TYR A 95 -8.90 12.79 1.26
C TYR A 95 -8.49 11.87 2.41
N PHE A 96 -7.63 10.89 2.16
CA PHE A 96 -7.21 9.93 3.18
C PHE A 96 -6.13 10.45 4.13
N HIS A 97 -5.35 11.45 3.74
CA HIS A 97 -4.21 11.98 4.51
C HIS A 97 -4.47 13.33 5.18
N THR A 98 -5.62 13.95 4.93
CA THR A 98 -6.02 15.21 5.56
C THR A 98 -7.16 14.97 6.52
N GLU A 99 -7.06 15.51 7.75
CA GLU A 99 -8.18 15.57 8.68
C GLU A 99 -9.26 16.48 8.13
N ASP A 100 -10.52 16.16 8.41
CA ASP A 100 -11.71 16.95 8.00
C ASP A 100 -11.80 17.26 6.48
N SER A 101 -11.20 16.42 5.65
CA SER A 101 -11.27 16.57 4.20
C SER A 101 -12.63 16.15 3.65
N TYR A 102 -13.20 16.99 2.77
CA TYR A 102 -14.43 16.68 2.06
C TYR A 102 -14.17 15.74 0.89
N ILE A 103 -15.00 14.70 0.72
CA ILE A 103 -14.76 13.60 -0.22
C ILE A 103 -14.68 14.04 -1.70
N ASP A 104 -15.45 15.06 -2.09
CA ASP A 104 -15.49 15.57 -3.46
C ASP A 104 -14.57 16.78 -3.67
N TYR A 105 -13.74 17.11 -2.67
CA TYR A 105 -12.77 18.19 -2.81
C TYR A 105 -11.65 17.78 -3.76
N VAL A 106 -11.39 18.63 -4.77
CA VAL A 106 -10.30 18.44 -5.73
C VAL A 106 -9.21 19.46 -5.43
N PRO A 107 -8.11 19.06 -4.79
CA PRO A 107 -7.01 19.95 -4.49
C PRO A 107 -6.28 20.34 -5.78
N HIS A 108 -5.70 21.53 -5.81
CA HIS A 108 -4.87 21.97 -6.92
C HIS A 108 -3.52 21.24 -6.92
N GLU A 109 -3.18 20.60 -8.04
CA GLU A 109 -1.94 19.84 -8.17
C GLU A 109 -0.76 20.79 -8.40
N GLN A 110 0.12 20.89 -7.41
CA GLN A 110 1.38 21.65 -7.47
C GLN A 110 2.50 20.83 -6.85
N PHE A 111 3.09 19.93 -7.63
CA PHE A 111 4.21 19.13 -7.17
C PHE A 111 5.54 19.71 -7.68
N LYS A 112 6.58 19.66 -6.85
CA LYS A 112 7.93 20.09 -7.20
C LYS A 112 8.69 19.04 -8.00
N CYS A 113 8.41 17.76 -7.73
CA CYS A 113 9.01 16.61 -8.39
C CYS A 113 8.14 15.37 -8.17
N GLU A 114 8.48 14.28 -8.85
CA GLU A 114 7.91 12.95 -8.60
C GLU A 114 8.96 12.04 -7.98
N VAL A 115 8.52 11.20 -7.01
CA VAL A 115 9.33 10.15 -6.41
C VAL A 115 8.69 8.81 -6.70
N THR A 116 9.39 7.95 -7.44
CA THR A 116 8.98 6.56 -7.63
C THR A 116 9.54 5.69 -6.50
N MET A 117 8.68 5.23 -5.61
CA MET A 117 9.03 4.31 -4.53
C MET A 117 8.79 2.87 -4.96
N LEU A 118 9.83 2.06 -5.02
CA LEU A 118 9.68 0.64 -5.27
C LEU A 118 9.32 -0.10 -3.98
N SER A 119 8.42 -1.06 -4.09
CA SER A 119 8.00 -1.95 -3.00
C SER A 119 8.01 -3.40 -3.49
N GLY A 120 8.52 -4.31 -2.69
CA GLY A 120 8.61 -5.75 -3.02
C GLY A 120 9.76 -6.43 -2.31
N LEU A 121 9.64 -7.73 -2.12
CA LEU A 121 10.66 -8.55 -1.47
C LEU A 121 12.01 -8.53 -2.22
N PRO A 122 13.12 -8.84 -1.56
CA PRO A 122 14.40 -9.04 -2.25
C PRO A 122 14.29 -10.10 -3.35
N GLY A 123 14.80 -9.79 -4.54
CA GLY A 123 14.69 -10.71 -5.68
C GLY A 123 13.42 -10.61 -6.51
N MET A 124 12.50 -9.69 -6.22
CA MET A 124 11.28 -9.45 -7.01
C MET A 124 11.49 -8.59 -8.26
N GLY A 125 12.75 -8.39 -8.70
CA GLY A 125 13.03 -7.72 -9.98
C GLY A 125 13.04 -6.20 -9.94
N LYS A 126 13.18 -5.53 -8.77
CA LYS A 126 13.19 -4.06 -8.66
C LYS A 126 14.25 -3.38 -9.54
N ASP A 127 15.47 -3.89 -9.53
CA ASP A 127 16.56 -3.33 -10.36
C ASP A 127 16.30 -3.57 -11.86
N TYR A 128 15.73 -4.74 -12.21
CA TYR A 128 15.31 -5.03 -13.57
C TYR A 128 14.19 -4.09 -14.03
N TYR A 129 13.22 -3.79 -13.17
CA TYR A 129 12.15 -2.85 -13.48
C TYR A 129 12.71 -1.45 -13.82
N ILE A 130 13.65 -0.93 -13.02
CA ILE A 130 14.27 0.37 -13.29
C ILE A 130 14.93 0.37 -14.69
N GLN A 131 15.65 -0.68 -15.02
CA GLN A 131 16.35 -0.79 -16.31
C GLN A 131 15.39 -0.96 -17.48
N SER A 132 14.40 -1.87 -17.35
CA SER A 132 13.46 -2.20 -18.43
C SER A 132 12.45 -1.07 -18.70
N ALA A 133 12.09 -0.31 -17.69
CA ALA A 133 11.21 0.86 -17.84
C ALA A 133 11.94 2.10 -18.41
N GLY A 134 13.24 2.00 -18.67
CA GLY A 134 14.04 3.13 -19.22
C GLY A 134 14.07 4.35 -18.30
N ILE A 135 14.02 4.13 -16.98
CA ILE A 135 14.00 5.20 -15.99
C ILE A 135 15.40 5.83 -15.92
N ASP A 136 15.54 7.06 -16.43
CA ASP A 136 16.78 7.82 -16.47
C ASP A 136 16.79 8.96 -15.44
N VAL A 137 16.54 8.60 -14.18
CA VAL A 137 16.64 9.52 -13.03
C VAL A 137 17.52 8.91 -11.95
N PRO A 138 18.08 9.72 -11.02
CA PRO A 138 18.86 9.20 -9.91
C PRO A 138 18.13 8.12 -9.12
N VAL A 139 18.89 7.13 -8.64
CA VAL A 139 18.36 6.01 -7.85
C VAL A 139 18.98 6.02 -6.46
N VAL A 140 18.20 6.30 -5.44
CA VAL A 140 18.59 6.13 -4.05
C VAL A 140 18.37 4.66 -3.65
N SER A 141 19.46 3.90 -3.52
CA SER A 141 19.41 2.47 -3.23
C SER A 141 20.13 2.13 -1.94
N LEU A 142 19.39 1.54 -0.99
CA LEU A 142 19.96 1.08 0.27
C LEU A 142 21.04 0.01 0.07
N ASP A 143 20.86 -0.85 -0.94
CA ASP A 143 21.84 -1.92 -1.25
C ASP A 143 23.12 -1.35 -1.87
N VAL A 144 23.02 -0.31 -2.68
CA VAL A 144 24.20 0.40 -3.21
C VAL A 144 24.96 1.08 -2.08
N ILE A 145 24.27 1.74 -1.15
CA ILE A 145 24.89 2.38 0.03
C ILE A 145 25.62 1.32 0.88
N ARG A 146 24.98 0.17 1.16
CA ARG A 146 25.61 -0.93 1.91
C ARG A 146 26.88 -1.41 1.21
N ARG A 147 26.83 -1.68 -0.08
CA ARG A 147 27.99 -2.14 -0.87
C ARG A 147 29.14 -1.14 -0.86
N LYS A 148 28.83 0.15 -1.07
CA LYS A 148 29.82 1.23 -1.05
C LYS A 148 30.59 1.28 0.28
N HIS A 149 29.90 1.02 1.39
CA HIS A 149 30.47 1.07 2.73
C HIS A 149 30.86 -0.31 3.30
N LYS A 150 30.80 -1.37 2.47
CA LYS A 150 31.15 -2.77 2.84
C LYS A 150 30.36 -3.28 4.07
N LEU A 151 29.08 -2.88 4.19
CA LEU A 151 28.21 -3.27 5.29
C LEU A 151 27.38 -4.51 4.91
N SER A 152 27.28 -5.45 5.84
CA SER A 152 26.45 -6.64 5.65
C SER A 152 24.96 -6.30 5.69
N PRO A 153 24.12 -6.86 4.79
CA PRO A 153 22.67 -6.71 4.88
C PRO A 153 22.04 -7.25 6.17
N THR A 154 22.75 -8.14 6.88
CA THR A 154 22.32 -8.75 8.13
C THR A 154 22.77 -7.97 9.36
N ASP A 155 23.62 -6.97 9.21
CA ASP A 155 24.09 -6.12 10.31
C ASP A 155 22.98 -5.14 10.73
N LYS A 156 22.33 -5.46 11.84
CA LYS A 156 21.26 -4.65 12.39
C LYS A 156 21.76 -3.28 12.91
N SER A 157 23.01 -3.21 13.36
CA SER A 157 23.58 -1.96 13.89
C SER A 157 23.83 -0.93 12.80
N ALA A 158 24.21 -1.39 11.60
CA ALA A 158 24.43 -0.53 10.44
C ALA A 158 23.14 -0.10 9.72
N ASN A 159 22.02 -0.83 9.90
CA ASN A 159 20.79 -0.55 9.17
C ASN A 159 20.25 0.86 9.42
N GLY A 160 20.26 1.34 10.65
CA GLY A 160 19.82 2.70 10.98
C GLY A 160 20.61 3.77 10.24
N TRP A 161 21.95 3.61 10.21
CA TRP A 161 22.84 4.53 9.52
C TRP A 161 22.60 4.51 7.99
N VAL A 162 22.44 3.32 7.38
CA VAL A 162 22.16 3.18 5.95
C VAL A 162 20.85 3.89 5.56
N VAL A 163 19.80 3.71 6.36
CA VAL A 163 18.50 4.37 6.11
C VAL A 163 18.63 5.90 6.24
N GLN A 164 19.35 6.40 7.26
CA GLN A 164 19.56 7.84 7.40
C GLN A 164 20.39 8.41 6.26
N THR A 165 21.45 7.73 5.83
CA THR A 165 22.25 8.14 4.67
C THR A 165 21.39 8.20 3.39
N ALA A 166 20.53 7.20 3.15
CA ALA A 166 19.61 7.21 2.02
C ALA A 166 18.60 8.36 2.11
N LYS A 167 18.06 8.63 3.31
CA LYS A 167 17.15 9.76 3.51
C LYS A 167 17.83 11.11 3.28
N GLU A 168 19.10 11.29 3.66
CA GLU A 168 19.85 12.52 3.36
C GLU A 168 20.12 12.68 1.86
N GLU A 169 20.45 11.60 1.17
CA GLU A 169 20.57 11.60 -0.29
C GLU A 169 19.26 12.02 -0.97
N ALA A 170 18.14 11.40 -0.55
CA ALA A 170 16.80 11.77 -1.03
C ALA A 170 16.47 13.24 -0.76
N ARG A 171 16.75 13.76 0.44
CA ARG A 171 16.55 15.19 0.76
C ARG A 171 17.33 16.12 -0.15
N THR A 172 18.50 15.69 -0.64
CA THR A 172 19.29 16.48 -1.58
C THR A 172 18.58 16.65 -2.91
N TYR A 173 17.92 15.59 -3.42
CA TYR A 173 17.09 15.65 -4.63
C TYR A 173 15.81 16.45 -4.39
N LEU A 174 15.11 16.18 -3.29
CA LEU A 174 13.86 16.86 -2.92
C LEU A 174 14.04 18.39 -2.82
N ARG A 175 15.12 18.87 -2.20
CA ARG A 175 15.42 20.32 -2.10
C ARG A 175 15.62 20.97 -3.47
N LYS A 176 16.11 20.21 -4.46
CA LYS A 176 16.31 20.67 -5.83
C LYS A 176 15.05 20.53 -6.71
N GLY A 177 13.98 19.92 -6.19
CA GLY A 177 12.82 19.56 -7.00
C GLY A 177 13.18 18.53 -8.09
N GLN A 178 14.13 17.65 -7.83
CA GLN A 178 14.62 16.65 -8.78
C GLN A 178 13.95 15.32 -8.53
N GLU A 179 13.43 14.71 -9.58
CA GLU A 179 12.85 13.36 -9.56
C GLU A 179 13.92 12.31 -9.26
N PHE A 180 13.51 11.25 -8.56
CA PHE A 180 14.37 10.10 -8.28
C PHE A 180 13.56 8.83 -7.98
N VAL A 181 14.25 7.69 -8.04
CA VAL A 181 13.71 6.41 -7.59
C VAL A 181 14.22 6.08 -6.19
N TRP A 182 13.31 5.76 -5.27
CA TRP A 182 13.65 5.17 -3.99
C TRP A 182 13.60 3.64 -4.10
N ASN A 183 14.76 3.00 -4.18
CA ASN A 183 14.89 1.56 -4.35
C ASN A 183 15.25 0.87 -3.02
N ALA A 184 14.23 0.35 -2.35
CA ALA A 184 14.33 -0.47 -1.16
C ALA A 184 13.18 -1.50 -1.13
N THR A 185 13.14 -2.37 -0.13
CA THR A 185 12.08 -3.39 -0.02
C THR A 185 10.72 -2.80 0.30
N ASN A 186 10.63 -1.83 1.23
CA ASN A 186 9.43 -1.07 1.60
C ASN A 186 8.19 -1.94 1.81
N ILE A 187 8.37 -3.10 2.48
CA ILE A 187 7.35 -4.16 2.53
C ILE A 187 6.24 -3.92 3.56
N THR A 188 6.40 -2.99 4.50
CA THR A 188 5.34 -2.68 5.47
C THR A 188 4.73 -1.32 5.23
N ARG A 189 3.43 -1.19 5.53
CA ARG A 189 2.71 0.10 5.45
C ARG A 189 3.39 1.19 6.28
N GLN A 190 3.84 0.85 7.48
CA GLN A 190 4.54 1.80 8.36
C GLN A 190 5.83 2.35 7.73
N MET A 191 6.65 1.48 7.10
CA MET A 191 7.86 1.94 6.41
C MET A 191 7.53 2.87 5.25
N ARG A 192 6.50 2.52 4.46
CA ARG A 192 6.06 3.35 3.33
C ARG A 192 5.52 4.69 3.81
N ALA A 193 4.65 4.70 4.81
CA ALA A 193 4.07 5.92 5.36
C ALA A 193 5.15 6.93 5.79
N GLN A 194 6.16 6.50 6.57
CA GLN A 194 7.26 7.36 7.01
C GLN A 194 8.08 7.98 5.85
N LEU A 195 8.17 7.29 4.71
CA LEU A 195 8.87 7.80 3.54
C LEU A 195 7.95 8.70 2.72
N ILE A 196 6.69 8.34 2.58
CA ILE A 196 5.68 9.15 1.88
C ILE A 196 5.54 10.50 2.59
N ASP A 197 5.38 10.51 3.92
CA ASP A 197 5.32 11.74 4.72
C ASP A 197 6.57 12.62 4.45
N LEU A 198 7.77 12.02 4.52
CA LEU A 198 9.00 12.73 4.23
C LEU A 198 8.99 13.35 2.83
N PHE A 199 8.56 12.63 1.79
CA PHE A 199 8.61 13.12 0.41
C PHE A 199 7.53 14.19 0.17
N VAL A 200 6.36 14.00 0.72
CA VAL A 200 5.22 14.94 0.65
C VAL A 200 5.53 16.26 1.37
N ASP A 201 6.22 16.22 2.51
CA ASP A 201 6.68 17.42 3.24
C ASP A 201 7.57 18.35 2.37
N TYR A 202 8.27 17.77 1.40
CA TYR A 202 9.06 18.53 0.42
C TYR A 202 8.26 18.92 -0.84
N GLY A 203 7.00 18.55 -0.93
CA GLY A 203 6.11 18.82 -2.06
C GLY A 203 6.28 17.86 -3.24
N ALA A 204 6.71 16.62 -2.97
CA ALA A 204 6.82 15.61 -4.02
C ALA A 204 5.50 14.85 -4.21
N LYS A 205 5.20 14.52 -5.47
CA LYS A 205 4.23 13.47 -5.81
C LYS A 205 4.87 12.11 -5.59
N VAL A 206 4.21 11.20 -4.90
CA VAL A 206 4.74 9.85 -4.62
C VAL A 206 3.96 8.80 -5.41
N LYS A 207 4.70 8.03 -6.20
CA LYS A 207 4.21 6.86 -6.93
C LYS A 207 4.83 5.61 -6.31
N ILE A 208 3.99 4.68 -5.85
CA ILE A 208 4.45 3.35 -5.42
C ILE A 208 4.37 2.40 -6.62
N VAL A 209 5.45 1.67 -6.88
CA VAL A 209 5.44 0.53 -7.79
C VAL A 209 5.70 -0.73 -6.98
N TYR A 210 4.67 -1.53 -6.83
CA TYR A 210 4.74 -2.82 -6.15
C TYR A 210 5.09 -3.92 -7.15
N LEU A 211 6.16 -4.67 -6.85
CA LEU A 211 6.62 -5.76 -7.70
C LEU A 211 6.43 -7.10 -6.99
N GLU A 212 5.77 -8.01 -7.68
CA GLU A 212 5.54 -9.36 -7.22
C GLU A 212 5.77 -10.37 -8.34
N GLN A 213 6.35 -11.50 -8.00
CA GLN A 213 6.55 -12.66 -8.89
C GLN A 213 6.00 -13.93 -8.23
N PRO A 214 5.63 -14.95 -9.02
CA PRO A 214 5.22 -16.23 -8.49
C PRO A 214 6.25 -16.80 -7.50
N TYR A 215 5.76 -17.36 -6.40
CA TYR A 215 6.59 -17.83 -5.28
C TYR A 215 7.76 -18.72 -5.71
N HIS A 216 7.52 -19.66 -6.65
CA HIS A 216 8.57 -20.57 -7.13
C HIS A 216 9.66 -19.84 -7.93
N ILE A 217 9.29 -18.85 -8.76
CA ILE A 217 10.24 -18.03 -9.53
C ILE A 217 11.06 -17.18 -8.57
N TRP A 218 10.42 -16.51 -7.62
CA TRP A 218 11.08 -15.70 -6.61
C TRP A 218 12.13 -16.50 -5.82
N ARG A 219 11.77 -17.72 -5.36
CA ARG A 219 12.71 -18.59 -4.64
C ARG A 219 13.91 -19.00 -5.50
N GLN A 220 13.67 -19.32 -6.77
CA GLN A 220 14.74 -19.65 -7.71
C GLN A 220 15.66 -18.46 -7.98
N GLN A 221 15.09 -17.26 -8.16
CA GLN A 221 15.86 -16.04 -8.36
C GLN A 221 16.73 -15.71 -7.14
N ASN A 222 16.19 -15.85 -5.92
CA ASN A 222 17.02 -15.64 -4.74
C ASN A 222 18.23 -16.59 -4.68
N LYS A 223 18.04 -17.85 -5.05
CA LYS A 223 19.15 -18.84 -5.06
C LYS A 223 20.24 -18.50 -6.09
N SER A 224 19.88 -17.87 -7.20
CA SER A 224 20.84 -17.49 -8.26
C SER A 224 21.56 -16.16 -8.01
N ARG A 225 21.22 -15.43 -6.94
CA ARG A 225 21.84 -14.14 -6.64
C ARG A 225 23.22 -14.30 -6.00
N GLU A 226 24.14 -13.40 -6.32
CA GLU A 226 25.46 -13.31 -5.68
C GLU A 226 25.34 -13.16 -4.16
N TYR A 227 24.33 -12.39 -3.70
CA TYR A 227 24.02 -12.18 -2.28
C TYR A 227 22.65 -12.79 -1.95
N ALA A 228 22.57 -14.13 -2.04
CA ALA A 228 21.35 -14.85 -1.68
C ALA A 228 21.06 -14.70 -0.18
N LEU A 229 19.81 -14.43 0.15
CA LEU A 229 19.37 -14.38 1.54
C LEU A 229 18.97 -15.78 2.02
N PRO A 230 19.23 -16.12 3.30
CA PRO A 230 18.75 -17.36 3.90
C PRO A 230 17.22 -17.47 3.79
N GLU A 231 16.72 -18.69 3.56
CA GLU A 231 15.27 -18.93 3.42
C GLU A 231 14.47 -18.46 4.64
N SER A 232 15.00 -18.68 5.84
CA SER A 232 14.37 -18.21 7.09
C SER A 232 14.23 -16.68 7.19
N VAL A 233 15.10 -15.93 6.50
CA VAL A 233 15.00 -14.46 6.44
C VAL A 233 13.92 -14.07 5.44
N LEU A 234 13.86 -14.75 4.29
CA LEU A 234 12.83 -14.53 3.28
C LEU A 234 11.42 -14.82 3.84
N ASP A 235 11.26 -15.93 4.58
CA ASP A 235 9.99 -16.29 5.19
C ASP A 235 9.53 -15.21 6.18
N LYS A 236 10.43 -14.74 7.06
CA LYS A 236 10.12 -13.64 7.98
C LYS A 236 9.78 -12.31 7.28
N MET A 237 10.33 -12.08 6.10
CA MET A 237 9.98 -10.91 5.30
C MET A 237 8.63 -11.09 4.62
N LEU A 238 8.32 -12.30 4.15
CA LEU A 238 7.04 -12.64 3.55
C LEU A 238 5.90 -12.50 4.60
N ASP A 239 6.12 -12.99 5.83
CA ASP A 239 5.16 -12.86 6.94
C ASP A 239 4.83 -11.40 7.30
N LYS A 240 5.74 -10.48 6.97
CA LYS A 240 5.59 -9.04 7.23
C LYS A 240 5.13 -8.24 6.02
N LEU A 241 4.98 -8.91 4.88
CA LEU A 241 4.61 -8.22 3.65
C LEU A 241 3.18 -7.70 3.74
N GLU A 242 3.03 -6.41 3.58
CA GLU A 242 1.76 -5.72 3.44
C GLU A 242 1.72 -5.11 2.04
N VAL A 243 0.84 -5.63 1.19
CA VAL A 243 0.65 -5.12 -0.18
C VAL A 243 0.22 -3.66 -0.11
N PRO A 244 0.87 -2.75 -0.87
CA PRO A 244 0.48 -1.35 -0.89
C PRO A 244 -0.97 -1.15 -1.31
N GLN A 245 -1.60 -0.13 -0.76
CA GLN A 245 -3.00 0.16 -0.98
C GLN A 245 -3.15 1.48 -1.73
N LEU A 246 -4.20 1.59 -2.55
CA LEU A 246 -4.46 2.79 -3.35
C LEU A 246 -4.52 4.08 -2.52
N ALA A 247 -4.95 3.99 -1.27
CA ALA A 247 -5.01 5.13 -0.35
C ALA A 247 -3.64 5.55 0.24
N GLU A 248 -2.56 4.76 0.06
CA GLU A 248 -1.27 5.05 0.69
C GLU A 248 -0.47 6.16 0.00
N ALA A 249 -0.60 6.31 -1.32
CA ALA A 249 0.17 7.27 -2.11
C ALA A 249 -0.69 7.92 -3.19
N HIS A 250 -0.12 8.93 -3.87
CA HIS A 250 -0.80 9.60 -4.98
C HIS A 250 -1.10 8.61 -6.11
N GLU A 251 -0.16 7.73 -6.42
CA GLU A 251 -0.33 6.67 -7.41
C GLU A 251 0.22 5.34 -6.86
N VAL A 252 -0.49 4.25 -7.10
CA VAL A 252 -0.03 2.89 -6.77
C VAL A 252 -0.20 2.00 -7.99
N VAL A 253 0.90 1.45 -8.46
CA VAL A 253 0.96 0.55 -9.61
C VAL A 253 1.38 -0.84 -9.15
N TYR A 254 0.63 -1.85 -9.54
CA TYR A 254 0.94 -3.25 -9.26
C TYR A 254 1.55 -3.89 -10.50
N HIS A 255 2.82 -4.28 -10.38
CA HIS A 255 3.55 -5.02 -11.40
C HIS A 255 3.70 -6.48 -10.92
N VAL A 256 2.67 -7.25 -11.20
CA VAL A 256 2.56 -8.68 -10.86
C VAL A 256 2.77 -9.49 -12.13
N VAL A 257 3.74 -10.42 -12.12
CA VAL A 257 4.15 -11.24 -13.30
C VAL A 257 3.67 -12.66 -13.14
#